data_492d58221a5d7653ce3fc5a5dbfe7960
#
_entry.id   492d58221a5d7653ce3fc5a5dbfe7960
#
_cell.length_a   1.000
_cell.length_b   1.000
_cell.length_c   1.000
_cell.angle_alpha   90.00
_cell.angle_beta   90.00
_cell.angle_gamma   90.00
#
_symmetry.space_group_name_H-M   'P 1'
#
loop_
_entity.id
_entity.type
_entity.pdbx_description
1 polymer ?
#
loop_
_entity_poly.entity_id
_entity_poly.type
_entity_poly.pdbx_seq_one_letter_code
_entity_poly.pdbx_strand_id
1 'polypeptide(L)'
;EKQSKKIAKHIIISVPVWDYYKPKKELALKAYQVLKEVKADSGLIIFHPFRYHKDSDMWYYAPHFHVIGFGWVENVVETYQKYGYIIKNLGKRETLFGTIYYQLSHCGIKKHNHSLVYFGDCSYSKLIVEEEEQESKKCPHCKEYLQELECNTNYNLKPDPNIMEPWYMAKS
;
A
#
# COMPACT_ATOMS: atom_id res chain seq x y z
N GLU A 1 -27.63 6.45 -15.52
CA GLU A 1 -27.14 6.19 -14.16
C GLU A 1 -25.93 7.07 -13.88
N LYS A 2 -26.07 8.02 -12.96
CA LYS A 2 -24.98 8.88 -12.55
C LYS A 2 -24.06 8.09 -11.65
N GLN A 3 -23.01 7.45 -12.18
CA GLN A 3 -21.87 7.04 -11.38
C GLN A 3 -21.29 8.30 -10.72
N SER A 4 -21.51 8.44 -9.42
CA SER A 4 -20.83 9.47 -8.66
C SER A 4 -19.34 9.19 -8.76
N LYS A 5 -18.59 10.05 -9.43
CA LYS A 5 -17.13 9.96 -9.53
C LYS A 5 -16.55 10.14 -8.12
N LYS A 6 -16.45 9.05 -7.36
CA LYS A 6 -15.78 9.06 -6.07
C LYS A 6 -14.30 9.37 -6.31
N ILE A 7 -13.80 10.40 -5.69
CA ILE A 7 -12.39 10.79 -5.81
C ILE A 7 -11.59 10.03 -4.76
N ALA A 8 -10.56 9.34 -5.22
CA ALA A 8 -9.67 8.61 -4.31
C ALA A 8 -8.83 9.56 -3.46
N LYS A 9 -8.61 9.17 -2.21
CA LYS A 9 -7.78 9.86 -1.23
C LYS A 9 -6.59 8.99 -0.86
N HIS A 10 -5.47 9.64 -0.58
CA HIS A 10 -4.31 8.98 -0.01
C HIS A 10 -4.32 9.16 1.51
N ILE A 11 -4.34 8.06 2.23
CA ILE A 11 -4.41 8.01 3.69
C ILE A 11 -3.18 7.23 4.17
N ILE A 12 -2.55 7.69 5.25
CA ILE A 12 -1.51 6.94 5.94
C ILE A 12 -2.05 6.49 7.29
N ILE A 13 -1.87 5.21 7.60
CA ILE A 13 -2.18 4.62 8.90
C ILE A 13 -0.86 4.18 9.53
N SER A 14 -0.41 4.89 10.56
CA SER A 14 0.81 4.55 11.29
C SER A 14 0.49 3.65 12.47
N VAL A 15 1.22 2.54 12.57
CA VAL A 15 1.12 1.60 13.69
C VAL A 15 1.74 2.25 14.94
N PRO A 16 1.16 2.09 16.13
CA PRO A 16 1.76 2.56 17.37
C PRO A 16 2.98 1.70 17.76
N VAL A 17 3.97 2.31 18.40
CA VAL A 17 5.25 1.67 18.73
C VAL A 17 5.09 0.37 19.54
N TRP A 18 4.11 0.32 20.45
CA TRP A 18 3.83 -0.87 21.25
C TRP A 18 3.23 -2.06 20.48
N ASP A 19 2.87 -1.85 19.18
CA ASP A 19 2.39 -2.90 18.30
C ASP A 19 3.45 -3.35 17.28
N TYR A 20 4.66 -2.75 17.27
CA TYR A 20 5.70 -3.03 16.28
C TYR A 20 6.16 -4.49 16.25
N TYR A 21 6.07 -5.18 17.38
CA TYR A 21 6.43 -6.61 17.49
C TYR A 21 5.40 -7.57 16.88
N LYS A 22 4.21 -7.06 16.54
CA LYS A 22 3.13 -7.91 16.00
C LYS A 22 3.37 -8.28 14.55
N PRO A 23 2.97 -9.49 14.15
CA PRO A 23 3.06 -9.90 12.76
C PRO A 23 2.16 -9.03 11.86
N LYS A 24 2.59 -8.79 10.61
CA LYS A 24 1.86 -7.97 9.62
C LYS A 24 0.37 -8.32 9.55
N LYS A 25 0.02 -9.61 9.63
CA LYS A 25 -1.39 -10.06 9.53
C LYS A 25 -2.26 -9.41 10.61
N GLU A 26 -1.77 -9.35 11.84
CA GLU A 26 -2.49 -8.71 12.96
C GLU A 26 -2.55 -7.19 12.79
N LEU A 27 -1.43 -6.57 12.36
CA LEU A 27 -1.39 -5.15 12.08
C LEU A 27 -2.37 -4.77 10.96
N ALA A 28 -2.45 -5.57 9.90
CA ALA A 28 -3.37 -5.38 8.80
C ALA A 28 -4.84 -5.51 9.24
N LEU A 29 -5.17 -6.50 10.07
CA LEU A 29 -6.53 -6.66 10.61
C LEU A 29 -6.95 -5.43 11.40
N LYS A 30 -6.06 -4.89 12.25
CA LYS A 30 -6.33 -3.64 12.98
C LYS A 30 -6.46 -2.44 12.02
N ALA A 31 -5.60 -2.35 10.99
CA ALA A 31 -5.70 -1.28 10.00
C ALA A 31 -7.05 -1.33 9.26
N TYR A 32 -7.58 -2.51 8.94
CA TYR A 32 -8.93 -2.64 8.37
C TYR A 32 -10.04 -2.20 9.34
N GLN A 33 -9.91 -2.51 10.63
CA GLN A 33 -10.85 -2.01 11.63
C GLN A 33 -10.82 -0.47 11.70
N VAL A 34 -9.62 0.11 11.71
CA VAL A 34 -9.42 1.56 11.66
C VAL A 34 -10.05 2.18 10.42
N LEU A 35 -9.84 1.59 9.24
CA LEU A 35 -10.45 2.07 7.98
C LEU A 35 -11.98 2.07 8.04
N LYS A 36 -12.57 1.03 8.61
CA LYS A 36 -14.01 0.92 8.79
C LYS A 36 -14.56 2.03 9.72
N GLU A 37 -13.89 2.30 10.83
CA GLU A 37 -14.29 3.34 11.78
C GLU A 37 -14.23 4.75 11.15
N VAL A 38 -13.21 5.02 10.34
CA VAL A 38 -13.08 6.32 9.63
C VAL A 38 -13.84 6.37 8.33
N LYS A 39 -14.67 5.36 8.03
CA LYS A 39 -15.51 5.28 6.82
C LYS A 39 -14.74 5.37 5.50
N ALA A 40 -13.55 4.83 5.47
CA ALA A 40 -12.85 4.55 4.22
C ALA A 40 -13.32 3.18 3.71
N ASP A 41 -14.31 3.19 2.80
CA ASP A 41 -15.13 2.00 2.52
C ASP A 41 -14.48 1.02 1.56
N SER A 42 -13.66 1.50 0.64
CA SER A 42 -13.06 0.67 -0.41
C SER A 42 -11.76 1.26 -0.94
N GLY A 43 -10.92 0.42 -1.54
CA GLY A 43 -9.66 0.84 -2.12
C GLY A 43 -8.58 -0.25 -2.08
N LEU A 44 -7.34 0.20 -1.97
CA LEU A 44 -6.19 -0.67 -1.79
C LEU A 44 -5.36 -0.22 -0.57
N ILE A 45 -4.68 -1.18 0.03
CA ILE A 45 -3.78 -0.96 1.17
C ILE A 45 -2.41 -1.55 0.84
N ILE A 46 -1.36 -0.77 1.05
CA ILE A 46 0.04 -1.15 0.81
C ILE A 46 0.78 -1.09 2.13
N PHE A 47 1.52 -2.15 2.46
CA PHE A 47 2.30 -2.24 3.68
C PHE A 47 3.71 -1.71 3.50
N HIS A 48 4.12 -0.78 4.36
CA HIS A 48 5.47 -0.25 4.46
C HIS A 48 6.04 -0.56 5.83
N PRO A 49 7.06 -1.42 5.94
CA PRO A 49 7.68 -1.75 7.23
C PRO A 49 8.64 -0.68 7.72
N PHE A 50 9.22 0.12 6.82
CA PHE A 50 10.29 1.06 7.14
C PHE A 50 9.90 2.50 6.85
N ARG A 51 10.52 3.43 7.58
CA ARG A 51 10.54 4.87 7.29
C ARG A 51 11.98 5.33 7.14
N TYR A 52 12.18 6.30 6.28
CA TYR A 52 13.46 6.98 6.12
C TYR A 52 13.54 8.19 7.05
N HIS A 53 14.63 8.25 7.82
CA HIS A 53 14.95 9.39 8.68
C HIS A 53 16.02 10.25 7.99
N LYS A 54 15.63 11.45 7.57
CA LYS A 54 16.47 12.34 6.75
C LYS A 54 17.76 12.78 7.45
N ASP A 55 17.67 13.11 8.74
CA ASP A 55 18.82 13.67 9.47
C ASP A 55 19.91 12.64 9.76
N SER A 56 19.56 11.37 9.87
CA SER A 56 20.51 10.27 10.08
C SER A 56 20.82 9.47 8.83
N ASP A 57 20.18 9.80 7.70
CA ASP A 57 20.30 9.09 6.41
C ASP A 57 20.07 7.57 6.54
N MET A 58 19.10 7.18 7.36
CA MET A 58 18.87 5.76 7.68
C MET A 58 17.40 5.38 7.56
N TRP A 59 17.17 4.14 7.16
CA TRP A 59 15.89 3.49 7.26
C TRP A 59 15.75 2.81 8.62
N TYR A 60 14.60 2.99 9.26
CA TYR A 60 14.27 2.34 10.52
C TYR A 60 12.92 1.66 10.47
N TYR A 61 12.74 0.63 11.27
CA TYR A 61 11.49 -0.10 11.34
C TYR A 61 10.40 0.75 11.99
N ALA A 62 9.40 1.08 11.20
CA ALA A 62 8.24 1.86 11.62
C ALA A 62 7.04 1.49 10.74
N PRO A 63 6.40 0.35 11.01
CA PRO A 63 5.37 -0.21 10.18
C PRO A 63 4.20 0.76 10.03
N HIS A 64 3.75 0.90 8.78
CA HIS A 64 2.62 1.74 8.45
C HIS A 64 1.96 1.25 7.15
N PHE A 65 0.77 1.73 6.89
CA PHE A 65 0.02 1.40 5.70
C PHE A 65 -0.28 2.66 4.90
N HIS A 66 -0.04 2.60 3.60
CA HIS A 66 -0.56 3.55 2.64
C HIS A 66 -1.86 3.02 2.07
N VAL A 67 -2.89 3.83 2.12
CA VAL A 67 -4.22 3.48 1.62
C VAL A 67 -4.59 4.47 0.52
N ILE A 68 -4.93 3.94 -0.64
CA ILE A 68 -5.56 4.72 -1.71
C ILE A 68 -7.01 4.28 -1.74
N GLY A 69 -7.89 5.12 -1.22
CA GLY A 69 -9.24 4.69 -0.91
C GLY A 69 -10.31 5.72 -1.20
N PHE A 70 -11.52 5.22 -1.23
CA PHE A 70 -12.76 5.97 -1.40
C PHE A 70 -13.53 6.00 -0.08
N GLY A 71 -14.36 7.01 0.09
CA GLY A 71 -15.15 7.24 1.29
C GLY A 71 -14.71 8.50 2.04
N TRP A 72 -15.32 8.71 3.19
CA TRP A 72 -15.04 9.83 4.06
C TRP A 72 -13.99 9.42 5.10
N VAL A 73 -13.09 10.34 5.39
CA VAL A 73 -12.14 10.15 6.51
C VAL A 73 -12.64 11.02 7.64
N GLU A 74 -13.36 10.42 8.56
CA GLU A 74 -13.93 11.07 9.75
C GLU A 74 -13.60 10.28 11.03
N ASN A 75 -14.02 10.75 12.19
CA ASN A 75 -13.81 10.08 13.49
C ASN A 75 -12.34 9.72 13.78
N VAL A 76 -11.40 10.54 13.27
CA VAL A 76 -9.95 10.24 13.37
C VAL A 76 -9.48 10.27 14.81
N VAL A 77 -9.97 11.22 15.62
CA VAL A 77 -9.57 11.40 17.01
C VAL A 77 -10.08 10.24 17.86
N GLU A 78 -11.35 9.90 17.75
CA GLU A 78 -11.98 8.78 18.46
C GLU A 78 -11.34 7.45 18.08
N THR A 79 -11.04 7.27 16.80
CA THR A 79 -10.36 6.07 16.29
C THR A 79 -8.93 5.97 16.86
N TYR A 80 -8.21 7.10 16.94
CA TYR A 80 -6.90 7.14 17.59
C TYR A 80 -6.99 6.77 19.07
N GLN A 81 -7.94 7.33 19.81
CA GLN A 81 -8.14 7.02 21.22
C GLN A 81 -8.45 5.53 21.47
N LYS A 82 -9.19 4.92 20.54
CA LYS A 82 -9.59 3.51 20.64
C LYS A 82 -8.48 2.52 20.27
N TYR A 83 -7.69 2.82 19.24
CA TYR A 83 -6.73 1.88 18.65
C TYR A 83 -5.28 2.31 18.79
N GLY A 84 -4.99 3.57 19.07
CA GLY A 84 -3.65 4.14 19.07
C GLY A 84 -3.03 4.36 17.70
N TYR A 85 -3.73 4.02 16.62
CA TYR A 85 -3.25 4.16 15.25
C TYR A 85 -3.42 5.60 14.76
N ILE A 86 -2.33 6.21 14.27
CA ILE A 86 -2.34 7.58 13.76
C ILE A 86 -2.77 7.56 12.30
N ILE A 87 -3.82 8.31 12.00
CA ILE A 87 -4.38 8.42 10.65
C ILE A 87 -4.07 9.80 10.09
N LYS A 88 -3.41 9.84 8.93
CA LYS A 88 -3.13 11.08 8.21
C LYS A 88 -3.77 11.02 6.83
N ASN A 89 -4.74 11.91 6.59
CA ASN A 89 -5.33 12.09 5.28
C ASN A 89 -4.49 13.08 4.47
N LEU A 90 -3.86 12.62 3.40
CA LEU A 90 -3.06 13.43 2.48
C LEU A 90 -3.89 14.04 1.34
N GLY A 91 -5.21 13.84 1.38
CA GLY A 91 -6.14 14.43 0.42
C GLY A 91 -6.26 13.66 -0.89
N LYS A 92 -6.86 14.34 -1.85
CA LYS A 92 -7.12 13.82 -3.20
C LYS A 92 -5.83 13.64 -3.98
N ARG A 93 -5.84 12.67 -4.90
CA ARG A 93 -4.74 12.43 -5.83
C ARG A 93 -5.18 12.65 -7.27
N GLU A 94 -4.40 13.41 -8.02
CA GLU A 94 -4.66 13.71 -9.42
C GLU A 94 -4.47 12.47 -10.29
N THR A 95 -3.38 11.71 -10.03
CA THR A 95 -3.09 10.47 -10.70
C THR A 95 -3.03 9.30 -9.72
N LEU A 96 -3.97 8.36 -9.86
CA LEU A 96 -3.98 7.14 -9.05
C LEU A 96 -2.78 6.25 -9.38
N PHE A 97 -2.55 6.04 -10.68
CA PHE A 97 -1.44 5.21 -11.15
C PHE A 97 -0.10 5.70 -10.59
N GLY A 98 0.24 6.97 -10.76
CA GLY A 98 1.50 7.53 -10.26
C GLY A 98 1.64 7.41 -8.74
N THR A 99 0.55 7.60 -7.99
CA THR A 99 0.56 7.44 -6.54
C THR A 99 0.79 5.99 -6.12
N ILE A 100 0.09 5.04 -6.74
CA ILE A 100 0.23 3.60 -6.44
C ILE A 100 1.63 3.12 -6.82
N TYR A 101 2.11 3.47 -8.03
CA TYR A 101 3.45 3.12 -8.51
C TYR A 101 4.53 3.60 -7.53
N TYR A 102 4.47 4.87 -7.12
CA TYR A 102 5.41 5.43 -6.14
C TYR A 102 5.37 4.67 -4.82
N GLN A 103 4.19 4.33 -4.30
CA GLN A 103 4.10 3.58 -3.05
C GLN A 103 4.62 2.15 -3.20
N LEU A 104 4.44 1.52 -4.35
CA LEU A 104 4.95 0.17 -4.60
C LEU A 104 6.46 0.13 -4.79
N SER A 105 7.08 1.20 -5.31
CA SER A 105 8.53 1.24 -5.55
C SER A 105 9.39 1.11 -4.28
N HIS A 106 8.82 1.35 -3.10
CA HIS A 106 9.51 1.23 -1.80
C HIS A 106 8.67 0.54 -0.72
N CYS A 107 7.69 -0.28 -1.12
CA CYS A 107 6.90 -1.07 -0.18
C CYS A 107 7.71 -2.23 0.42
N GLY A 108 7.16 -2.83 1.47
CA GLY A 108 7.72 -4.05 2.04
C GLY A 108 7.47 -5.27 1.16
N ILE A 109 8.51 -6.04 0.90
CA ILE A 109 8.44 -7.30 0.18
C ILE A 109 8.83 -8.44 1.12
N LYS A 110 8.01 -9.48 1.14
CA LYS A 110 8.30 -10.74 1.84
C LYS A 110 7.74 -11.90 1.03
N LYS A 111 8.52 -12.96 0.90
CA LYS A 111 8.11 -14.19 0.20
C LYS A 111 6.76 -14.68 0.73
N HIS A 112 5.85 -15.05 -0.15
CA HIS A 112 4.48 -15.50 0.15
C HIS A 112 3.57 -14.50 0.88
N ASN A 113 3.91 -13.20 0.83
CA ASN A 113 3.06 -12.15 1.37
C ASN A 113 2.73 -11.11 0.31
N HIS A 114 1.47 -10.71 0.23
CA HIS A 114 1.06 -9.61 -0.63
C HIS A 114 1.42 -8.28 0.02
N SER A 115 2.20 -7.45 -0.68
CA SER A 115 2.51 -6.09 -0.23
C SER A 115 1.33 -5.15 -0.43
N LEU A 116 0.47 -5.45 -1.40
CA LEU A 116 -0.74 -4.73 -1.74
C LEU A 116 -1.95 -5.66 -1.62
N VAL A 117 -3.04 -5.16 -1.05
CA VAL A 117 -4.32 -5.88 -0.96
C VAL A 117 -5.46 -4.90 -1.25
N TYR A 118 -6.43 -5.34 -2.04
CA TYR A 118 -7.66 -4.61 -2.30
C TYR A 118 -8.72 -4.92 -1.26
N PHE A 119 -9.56 -3.93 -0.93
CA PHE A 119 -10.62 -4.08 0.05
C PHE A 119 -11.92 -3.38 -0.33
N GLY A 120 -13.00 -3.75 0.35
CA GLY A 120 -14.34 -3.19 0.10
C GLY A 120 -14.85 -3.53 -1.29
N ASP A 121 -15.38 -2.55 -2.00
CA ASP A 121 -15.89 -2.74 -3.37
C ASP A 121 -14.79 -2.93 -4.41
N CYS A 122 -13.55 -2.61 -4.06
CA CYS A 122 -12.37 -2.88 -4.89
C CYS A 122 -11.80 -4.28 -4.67
N SER A 123 -12.35 -5.11 -3.78
CA SER A 123 -11.85 -6.47 -3.54
C SER A 123 -11.94 -7.35 -4.79
N TYR A 124 -11.01 -8.30 -4.94
CA TYR A 124 -10.93 -9.19 -6.11
C TYR A 124 -12.23 -9.93 -6.42
N SER A 125 -13.07 -10.20 -5.42
CA SER A 125 -14.35 -10.87 -5.60
C SER A 125 -15.46 -9.96 -6.14
N LYS A 126 -15.27 -8.65 -6.11
CA LYS A 126 -16.27 -7.65 -6.51
C LYS A 126 -15.83 -6.80 -7.70
N LEU A 127 -14.53 -6.66 -7.91
CA LEU A 127 -13.98 -5.87 -9.00
C LEU A 127 -14.13 -6.67 -10.31
N ILE A 128 -15.03 -6.25 -11.15
CA ILE A 128 -15.13 -6.74 -12.52
C ILE A 128 -14.17 -5.89 -13.33
N VAL A 129 -13.06 -6.49 -13.75
CA VAL A 129 -12.14 -5.88 -14.71
C VAL A 129 -12.58 -6.36 -16.08
N GLU A 130 -12.99 -5.44 -16.96
CA GLU A 130 -13.14 -5.77 -18.37
C GLU A 130 -11.76 -6.20 -18.88
N GLU A 131 -11.67 -7.38 -19.48
CA GLU A 131 -10.43 -7.83 -20.11
C GLU A 131 -10.17 -6.86 -21.27
N GLU A 132 -9.21 -5.96 -21.09
CA GLU A 132 -8.66 -5.23 -22.22
C GLU A 132 -8.05 -6.24 -23.17
N GLU A 133 -8.38 -6.15 -24.47
CA GLU A 133 -7.71 -6.95 -25.51
C GLU A 133 -6.21 -6.84 -25.27
N GLN A 134 -5.55 -7.97 -25.02
CA GLN A 134 -4.11 -7.99 -24.77
C GLN A 134 -3.43 -7.26 -25.94
N GLU A 135 -2.94 -6.05 -25.66
CA GLU A 135 -2.11 -5.35 -26.63
C GLU A 135 -1.04 -6.32 -27.12
N SER A 136 -0.93 -6.44 -28.42
CA SER A 136 0.01 -7.37 -29.03
C SER A 136 1.38 -7.16 -28.39
N LYS A 137 2.02 -8.23 -27.87
CA LYS A 137 3.39 -8.21 -27.33
C LYS A 137 4.43 -7.75 -28.36
N LYS A 138 4.03 -6.85 -29.25
CA LYS A 138 4.85 -6.31 -30.34
C LYS A 138 5.22 -4.87 -30.03
N CYS A 139 6.46 -4.53 -30.28
CA CYS A 139 6.93 -3.16 -30.20
C CYS A 139 6.07 -2.23 -31.09
N PRO A 140 5.55 -1.11 -30.58
CA PRO A 140 4.74 -0.19 -31.38
C PRO A 140 5.52 0.45 -32.54
N HIS A 141 6.84 0.51 -32.48
CA HIS A 141 7.71 1.09 -33.52
C HIS A 141 8.15 0.08 -34.56
N CYS A 142 8.85 -1.00 -34.17
CA CYS A 142 9.42 -1.96 -35.12
C CYS A 142 8.53 -3.18 -35.39
N LYS A 143 7.42 -3.35 -34.66
CA LYS A 143 6.48 -4.46 -34.75
C LYS A 143 7.07 -5.85 -34.40
N GLU A 144 8.31 -5.92 -33.93
CA GLU A 144 8.93 -7.13 -33.44
C GLU A 144 8.32 -7.53 -32.09
N TYR A 145 8.40 -8.82 -31.74
CA TYR A 145 7.94 -9.30 -30.44
C TYR A 145 8.82 -8.77 -29.32
N LEU A 146 8.20 -8.22 -28.28
CA LEU A 146 8.86 -7.82 -27.05
C LEU A 146 9.32 -9.06 -26.30
N GLN A 147 10.58 -9.08 -25.89
CA GLN A 147 11.10 -10.11 -24.99
C GLN A 147 10.96 -9.67 -23.55
N GLU A 148 10.48 -10.57 -22.70
CA GLU A 148 10.41 -10.33 -21.28
C GLU A 148 11.82 -10.40 -20.69
N LEU A 149 12.29 -9.28 -20.13
CA LEU A 149 13.57 -9.24 -19.43
C LEU A 149 13.33 -9.58 -17.97
N GLU A 150 13.92 -10.70 -17.52
CA GLU A 150 14.01 -10.99 -16.08
C GLU A 150 14.99 -10.00 -15.44
N CYS A 151 14.47 -8.97 -14.79
CA CYS A 151 15.27 -8.11 -13.95
C CYS A 151 15.58 -8.83 -12.64
N ASN A 152 16.78 -9.40 -12.52
CA ASN A 152 17.32 -9.86 -11.24
C ASN A 152 17.62 -8.66 -10.34
N THR A 153 16.58 -8.17 -9.66
CA THR A 153 16.73 -7.15 -8.63
C THR A 153 17.35 -7.81 -7.40
N ASN A 154 18.65 -7.59 -7.18
CA ASN A 154 19.31 -7.95 -5.92
C ASN A 154 18.74 -7.08 -4.80
N TYR A 155 17.84 -7.65 -4.01
CA TYR A 155 17.31 -7.05 -2.79
C TYR A 155 18.35 -7.15 -1.67
N ASN A 156 19.31 -6.22 -1.62
CA ASN A 156 20.42 -6.23 -0.68
C ASN A 156 20.21 -5.33 0.55
N LEU A 157 18.99 -5.20 1.03
CA LEU A 157 18.78 -4.60 2.34
C LEU A 157 18.81 -5.71 3.39
N LYS A 158 19.84 -5.73 4.23
CA LYS A 158 19.84 -6.56 5.43
C LYS A 158 18.75 -6.01 6.35
N PRO A 159 17.75 -6.82 6.75
CA PRO A 159 16.78 -6.41 7.74
C PRO A 159 17.51 -6.13 9.07
N ASP A 160 17.00 -5.17 9.83
CA ASP A 160 17.43 -4.97 11.21
C ASP A 160 17.28 -6.31 11.96
N PRO A 161 18.34 -6.82 12.63
CA PRO A 161 18.28 -8.08 13.36
C PRO A 161 17.21 -8.10 14.48
N ASN A 162 16.71 -6.94 14.89
CA ASN A 162 15.63 -6.81 15.87
C ASN A 162 14.23 -6.92 15.26
N ILE A 163 14.10 -7.05 13.94
CA ILE A 163 12.81 -7.22 13.27
C ILE A 163 12.40 -8.69 13.34
N MET A 164 11.29 -8.97 14.03
CA MET A 164 10.76 -10.33 14.19
C MET A 164 10.32 -10.98 12.87
N GLU A 165 10.04 -10.18 11.82
CA GLU A 165 9.71 -10.65 10.47
C GLU A 165 10.66 -10.04 9.44
N PRO A 166 11.34 -10.85 8.60
CA PRO A 166 12.24 -10.32 7.56
C PRO A 166 11.42 -9.67 6.43
N TRP A 167 11.35 -8.36 6.44
CA TRP A 167 10.81 -7.55 5.36
C TRP A 167 11.93 -6.87 4.60
N TYR A 168 11.78 -6.79 3.29
CA TYR A 168 12.69 -6.09 2.40
C TYR A 168 11.94 -4.95 1.74
N MET A 169 12.66 -3.88 1.39
CA MET A 169 12.09 -2.84 0.54
C MET A 169 12.26 -3.18 -0.93
N ALA A 170 11.23 -2.88 -1.73
CA ALA A 170 11.39 -2.80 -3.17
C ALA A 170 12.42 -1.69 -3.47
N LYS A 171 13.40 -1.98 -4.31
CA LYS A 171 14.28 -0.94 -4.86
C LYS A 171 13.60 -0.35 -6.09
N SER A 172 13.48 0.97 -6.08
CA SER A 172 13.13 1.74 -7.29
C SER A 172 14.30 1.78 -8.26
#